data_89c232621fbb8eee4aadbb05565b9077
#
_entry.id   89c232621fbb8eee4aadbb05565b9077
#
_cell.length_a   1.000
_cell.length_b   1.000
_cell.length_c   1.000
_cell.angle_alpha   90.00
_cell.angle_beta   90.00
_cell.angle_gamma   90.00
#
_symmetry.space_group_name_H-M   'P 1'
#
loop_
_entity.id
_entity.type
_entity.pdbx_description
1 polymer ?
#
loop_
_entity_poly.entity_id
_entity_poly.type
_entity_poly.pdbx_seq_one_letter_code
_entity_poly.pdbx_strand_id
1 'polypeptide(L)'
;MIEPEFNRLAAAGYNRIPVTLETFADLDTPLSLYLKLANRPNSFLLESVVGGERFGRYSFIGLPAKTLLRVSQWSGEVVTDGKVVETFSGNPLDFIAEYQARFKVHVPANFPRFCGGLAGYFGYDAVRYMERKLAKFDKPDEIGMPDILLLQTEELAVVDSLAGKIWLIVYADPAQPNAYATARARLQALAQMLRAPADIPVSAPHPPSQVVRDFAKPDYLAAVHRAKEYIAAGDMMQVQVGQRLKLPFACPPLTLYRALRSINPSPYMYFYDFGGYQIVGASPEILVRQEATTDGTRITIRPLAGTRPRGATPEEDKARATELLADPKERAEHVMLIDLARNTAIASSPSRSRPSTLETICITCE
;
A
#
# COMPACT_ATOMS: atom_id res chain seq x y z
N MET A 1 13.48 17.42 -16.49
CA MET A 1 13.80 16.78 -17.80
C MET A 1 13.49 17.76 -18.91
N ILE A 2 14.36 17.88 -19.91
CA ILE A 2 14.15 18.69 -21.13
C ILE A 2 13.75 17.76 -22.29
N GLU A 3 13.13 18.34 -23.33
CA GLU A 3 12.60 17.56 -24.45
C GLU A 3 13.66 16.71 -25.21
N PRO A 4 14.89 17.21 -25.47
CA PRO A 4 15.93 16.38 -26.08
C PRO A 4 16.29 15.14 -25.27
N GLU A 5 16.27 15.23 -23.95
CA GLU A 5 16.52 14.08 -23.08
C GLU A 5 15.35 13.09 -23.12
N PHE A 6 14.11 13.57 -23.13
CA PHE A 6 12.93 12.75 -23.33
C PHE A 6 13.00 11.94 -24.64
N ASN A 7 13.33 12.62 -25.73
CA ASN A 7 13.46 11.99 -27.06
C ASN A 7 14.60 10.95 -27.09
N ARG A 8 15.72 11.21 -26.39
CA ARG A 8 16.82 10.26 -26.26
C ARG A 8 16.38 8.98 -25.51
N LEU A 9 15.60 9.12 -24.45
CA LEU A 9 15.07 7.99 -23.69
C LEU A 9 14.03 7.20 -24.52
N ALA A 10 13.18 7.88 -25.26
CA ALA A 10 12.23 7.26 -26.19
C ALA A 10 12.99 6.42 -27.24
N ALA A 11 14.04 6.98 -27.84
CA ALA A 11 14.91 6.27 -28.80
C ALA A 11 15.63 5.06 -28.18
N ALA A 12 15.91 5.08 -26.86
CA ALA A 12 16.45 3.94 -26.12
C ALA A 12 15.38 2.89 -25.76
N GLY A 13 14.14 3.07 -26.24
CA GLY A 13 13.05 2.11 -26.10
C GLY A 13 12.31 2.17 -24.76
N TYR A 14 12.47 3.24 -23.95
CA TYR A 14 11.61 3.47 -22.80
C TYR A 14 10.21 3.86 -23.28
N ASN A 15 9.17 3.20 -22.72
CA ASN A 15 7.78 3.45 -23.07
C ASN A 15 6.98 4.12 -21.92
N ARG A 16 7.63 4.39 -20.80
CA ARG A 16 7.14 5.22 -19.69
C ARG A 16 8.27 6.10 -19.20
N ILE A 17 8.18 7.39 -19.50
CA ILE A 17 9.23 8.38 -19.21
C ILE A 17 8.66 9.43 -18.28
N PRO A 18 9.19 9.61 -17.05
CA PRO A 18 8.68 10.58 -16.10
C PRO A 18 9.07 12.00 -16.51
N VAL A 19 8.09 12.85 -16.70
CA VAL A 19 8.28 14.30 -16.76
C VAL A 19 7.94 14.87 -15.38
N THR A 20 8.79 15.73 -14.84
CA THR A 20 8.70 16.13 -13.44
C THR A 20 8.74 17.63 -13.26
N LEU A 21 8.11 18.08 -12.18
CA LEU A 21 8.19 19.43 -11.66
C LEU A 21 8.41 19.37 -10.15
N GLU A 22 9.47 20.01 -9.66
CA GLU A 22 9.73 20.18 -8.23
C GLU A 22 9.34 21.59 -7.82
N THR A 23 8.67 21.73 -6.65
CA THR A 23 8.31 23.01 -6.06
C THR A 23 8.26 22.92 -4.53
N PHE A 24 8.06 24.04 -3.86
CA PHE A 24 7.87 24.07 -2.41
C PHE A 24 6.48 23.56 -1.99
N ALA A 25 6.43 22.90 -0.83
CA ALA A 25 5.22 22.40 -0.19
C ALA A 25 5.27 22.58 1.34
N ASP A 26 6.07 23.52 1.81
CA ASP A 26 6.33 23.82 3.22
C ASP A 26 5.12 24.44 3.96
N LEU A 27 4.14 24.96 3.21
CA LEU A 27 2.89 25.51 3.75
C LEU A 27 1.73 24.51 3.74
N ASP A 28 1.94 23.30 3.24
CA ASP A 28 0.92 22.29 3.09
C ASP A 28 1.28 21.00 3.85
N THR A 29 0.26 20.21 4.20
CA THR A 29 0.41 18.86 4.71
C THR A 29 0.16 17.86 3.58
N PRO A 30 0.63 16.59 3.67
CA PRO A 30 0.28 15.57 2.69
C PRO A 30 -1.23 15.44 2.50
N LEU A 31 -2.01 15.58 3.57
CA LEU A 31 -3.46 15.52 3.51
C LEU A 31 -4.08 16.71 2.76
N SER A 32 -3.61 17.96 3.00
CA SER A 32 -4.11 19.12 2.26
C SER A 32 -3.76 19.03 0.77
N LEU A 33 -2.57 18.51 0.45
CA LEU A 33 -2.15 18.25 -0.92
C LEU A 33 -2.99 17.16 -1.60
N TYR A 34 -3.35 16.09 -0.87
CA TYR A 34 -4.28 15.09 -1.37
C TYR A 34 -5.63 15.69 -1.71
N LEU A 35 -6.20 16.53 -0.82
CA LEU A 35 -7.46 17.22 -1.07
C LEU A 35 -7.42 18.10 -2.31
N LYS A 36 -6.30 18.80 -2.55
CA LYS A 36 -6.12 19.67 -3.71
C LYS A 36 -5.95 18.89 -5.02
N LEU A 37 -5.21 17.79 -5.00
CA LEU A 37 -4.75 17.11 -6.22
C LEU A 37 -5.53 15.85 -6.57
N ALA A 38 -5.98 15.08 -5.55
CA ALA A 38 -6.32 13.68 -5.74
C ALA A 38 -7.63 13.22 -5.09
N ASN A 39 -8.40 14.09 -4.42
CA ASN A 39 -9.64 13.72 -3.73
C ASN A 39 -10.76 13.32 -4.69
N ARG A 40 -10.58 12.22 -5.41
CA ARG A 40 -11.47 11.64 -6.42
C ARG A 40 -11.28 10.13 -6.47
N PRO A 41 -12.23 9.37 -7.04
CA PRO A 41 -12.11 7.94 -7.24
C PRO A 41 -10.81 7.51 -7.95
N ASN A 42 -10.34 6.32 -7.62
CA ASN A 42 -9.11 5.69 -8.12
C ASN A 42 -7.84 6.44 -7.74
N SER A 43 -7.80 6.95 -6.53
CA SER A 43 -6.67 7.69 -5.97
C SER A 43 -6.23 7.12 -4.62
N PHE A 44 -5.08 7.57 -4.11
CA PHE A 44 -4.61 7.16 -2.80
C PHE A 44 -3.72 8.21 -2.12
N LEU A 45 -3.65 8.10 -0.80
CA LEU A 45 -2.66 8.77 0.05
C LEU A 45 -1.94 7.73 0.89
N LEU A 46 -0.61 7.66 0.76
CA LEU A 46 0.27 6.87 1.62
C LEU A 46 1.13 7.84 2.42
N GLU A 47 1.03 7.79 3.72
CA GLU A 47 1.69 8.76 4.60
C GLU A 47 2.47 8.03 5.71
N SER A 48 3.67 8.49 6.01
CA SER A 48 4.40 8.06 7.19
C SER A 48 4.35 9.17 8.23
N VAL A 49 3.66 8.91 9.35
CA VAL A 49 3.37 9.93 10.38
C VAL A 49 4.35 9.88 11.54
N VAL A 50 4.94 8.71 11.82
CA VAL A 50 5.83 8.48 12.96
C VAL A 50 7.17 7.95 12.48
N GLY A 51 8.27 8.40 13.10
CA GLY A 51 9.59 7.78 12.87
C GLY A 51 10.74 8.75 12.55
N GLY A 52 10.53 10.06 12.62
CA GLY A 52 11.58 11.06 12.45
C GLY A 52 12.25 10.99 11.05
N GLU A 53 13.56 11.29 10.99
CA GLU A 53 14.31 11.37 9.71
C GLU A 53 14.34 10.08 8.89
N ARG A 54 14.13 8.90 9.51
CA ARG A 54 14.23 7.60 8.84
C ARG A 54 12.92 7.11 8.24
N PHE A 55 11.77 7.41 8.84
CA PHE A 55 10.47 6.86 8.45
C PHE A 55 9.44 7.91 8.02
N GLY A 56 9.50 9.13 8.52
CA GLY A 56 8.50 10.18 8.25
C GLY A 56 8.81 11.10 7.06
N ARG A 57 9.80 10.77 6.22
CA ARG A 57 10.30 11.71 5.22
C ARG A 57 9.35 11.87 4.03
N TYR A 58 8.90 10.77 3.44
CA TYR A 58 8.13 10.81 2.19
C TYR A 58 6.68 10.42 2.41
N SER A 59 5.78 11.16 1.75
CA SER A 59 4.39 10.78 1.55
C SER A 59 4.08 10.75 0.06
N PHE A 60 3.20 9.82 -0.34
CA PHE A 60 2.88 9.57 -1.74
C PHE A 60 1.39 9.79 -1.98
N ILE A 61 1.07 10.58 -2.99
CA ILE A 61 -0.29 10.88 -3.39
C ILE A 61 -0.46 10.41 -4.83
N GLY A 62 -1.16 9.27 -5.01
CA GLY A 62 -1.55 8.80 -6.33
C GLY A 62 -2.73 9.60 -6.84
N LEU A 63 -2.58 10.26 -7.97
CA LEU A 63 -3.66 10.98 -8.62
C LEU A 63 -4.64 9.96 -9.23
N PRO A 64 -5.88 10.37 -9.57
CA PRO A 64 -6.88 9.47 -10.14
C PRO A 64 -6.35 8.66 -11.32
N ALA A 65 -6.19 7.36 -11.11
CA ALA A 65 -5.71 6.44 -12.13
C ALA A 65 -6.77 6.20 -13.20
N LYS A 66 -6.36 6.23 -14.46
CA LYS A 66 -7.22 5.90 -15.62
C LYS A 66 -7.38 4.41 -15.78
N THR A 67 -6.32 3.66 -15.46
CA THR A 67 -6.27 2.21 -15.64
C THR A 67 -6.14 1.52 -14.28
N LEU A 68 -6.92 0.46 -14.12
CA LEU A 68 -6.88 -0.41 -12.96
C LEU A 68 -6.94 -1.88 -13.38
N LEU A 69 -6.33 -2.76 -12.57
CA LEU A 69 -6.42 -4.21 -12.68
C LEU A 69 -7.34 -4.70 -11.58
N ARG A 70 -8.39 -5.41 -11.93
CA ARG A 70 -9.35 -5.99 -10.99
C ARG A 70 -9.33 -7.51 -11.13
N VAL A 71 -9.19 -8.21 -10.03
CA VAL A 71 -9.15 -9.67 -9.98
C VAL A 71 -10.19 -10.17 -8.99
N SER A 72 -10.95 -11.16 -9.42
CA SER A 72 -11.86 -11.93 -8.57
C SER A 72 -11.70 -13.41 -8.92
N GLN A 73 -11.36 -14.21 -7.94
CA GLN A 73 -11.04 -15.61 -8.14
C GLN A 73 -9.91 -15.80 -9.20
N TRP A 74 -10.07 -16.71 -10.15
CA TRP A 74 -9.08 -17.06 -11.16
C TRP A 74 -9.25 -16.28 -12.48
N SER A 75 -9.89 -15.13 -12.43
CA SER A 75 -10.10 -14.26 -13.58
C SER A 75 -9.97 -12.80 -13.21
N GLY A 76 -9.73 -11.97 -14.19
CA GLY A 76 -9.68 -10.53 -13.96
C GLY A 76 -9.74 -9.74 -15.25
N GLU A 77 -9.68 -8.45 -15.06
CA GLU A 77 -9.83 -7.47 -16.14
C GLU A 77 -8.90 -6.27 -15.93
N VAL A 78 -8.48 -5.70 -17.04
CA VAL A 78 -7.88 -4.38 -17.11
C VAL A 78 -8.96 -3.39 -17.54
N VAL A 79 -9.20 -2.39 -16.72
CA VAL A 79 -10.23 -1.36 -16.99
C VAL A 79 -9.52 -0.04 -17.22
N THR A 80 -9.76 0.61 -18.35
CA THR A 80 -9.21 1.94 -18.67
C THR A 80 -10.36 2.90 -18.98
N ASP A 81 -10.38 4.04 -18.30
CA ASP A 81 -11.44 5.06 -18.40
C ASP A 81 -12.86 4.44 -18.25
N GLY A 82 -12.98 3.51 -17.29
CA GLY A 82 -14.23 2.83 -16.96
C GLY A 82 -14.65 1.73 -17.95
N LYS A 83 -13.84 1.41 -18.95
CA LYS A 83 -14.12 0.36 -19.95
C LYS A 83 -13.15 -0.80 -19.79
N VAL A 84 -13.65 -2.02 -19.83
CA VAL A 84 -12.83 -3.23 -19.88
C VAL A 84 -12.11 -3.27 -21.23
N VAL A 85 -10.78 -3.23 -21.19
CA VAL A 85 -9.92 -3.25 -22.40
C VAL A 85 -9.22 -4.59 -22.59
N GLU A 86 -9.10 -5.38 -21.52
CA GLU A 86 -8.47 -6.70 -21.54
C GLU A 86 -9.10 -7.57 -20.45
N THR A 87 -9.26 -8.85 -20.71
CA THR A 87 -9.68 -9.85 -19.72
C THR A 87 -8.69 -11.01 -19.70
N PHE A 88 -8.53 -11.65 -18.58
CA PHE A 88 -7.69 -12.83 -18.43
C PHE A 88 -8.36 -13.89 -17.55
N SER A 89 -7.91 -15.14 -17.71
CA SER A 89 -8.24 -16.26 -16.82
C SER A 89 -6.97 -17.05 -16.54
N GLY A 90 -6.86 -17.63 -15.33
CA GLY A 90 -5.68 -18.35 -14.89
C GLY A 90 -5.10 -17.73 -13.62
N ASN A 91 -3.80 -17.92 -13.37
CA ASN A 91 -3.16 -17.36 -12.17
C ASN A 91 -3.02 -15.83 -12.27
N PRO A 92 -3.69 -15.06 -11.42
CA PRO A 92 -3.60 -13.60 -11.48
C PRO A 92 -2.21 -13.03 -11.23
N LEU A 93 -1.39 -13.71 -10.43
CA LEU A 93 -0.04 -13.24 -10.12
C LEU A 93 0.88 -13.31 -11.34
N ASP A 94 0.74 -14.37 -12.17
CA ASP A 94 1.47 -14.48 -13.41
C ASP A 94 1.04 -13.38 -14.39
N PHE A 95 -0.27 -13.14 -14.51
CA PHE A 95 -0.80 -12.06 -15.35
C PHE A 95 -0.28 -10.68 -14.90
N ILE A 96 -0.30 -10.38 -13.59
CA ILE A 96 0.21 -9.10 -13.08
C ILE A 96 1.70 -8.94 -13.40
N ALA A 97 2.50 -10.00 -13.27
CA ALA A 97 3.91 -9.97 -13.64
C ALA A 97 4.12 -9.72 -15.14
N GLU A 98 3.35 -10.39 -16.01
CA GLU A 98 3.36 -10.17 -17.45
C GLU A 98 2.90 -8.75 -17.82
N TYR A 99 1.87 -8.24 -17.15
CA TYR A 99 1.38 -6.89 -17.33
C TYR A 99 2.45 -5.86 -16.98
N GLN A 100 3.13 -6.01 -15.85
CA GLN A 100 4.23 -5.13 -15.45
C GLN A 100 5.40 -5.17 -16.43
N ALA A 101 5.71 -6.34 -16.98
CA ALA A 101 6.80 -6.51 -17.94
C ALA A 101 6.59 -5.75 -19.28
N ARG A 102 5.38 -5.29 -19.58
CA ARG A 102 5.07 -4.46 -20.76
C ARG A 102 5.67 -3.06 -20.66
N PHE A 103 6.02 -2.61 -19.46
CA PHE A 103 6.48 -1.25 -19.20
C PHE A 103 7.99 -1.21 -19.01
N LYS A 104 8.68 -0.53 -19.90
CA LYS A 104 10.09 -0.19 -19.74
C LYS A 104 10.17 1.26 -19.25
N VAL A 105 10.34 1.41 -17.94
CA VAL A 105 10.26 2.70 -17.25
C VAL A 105 11.65 3.27 -17.04
N HIS A 106 11.85 4.57 -17.32
CA HIS A 106 13.04 5.29 -16.87
C HIS A 106 12.82 5.80 -15.44
N VAL A 107 13.69 5.39 -14.51
CA VAL A 107 13.68 5.87 -13.13
C VAL A 107 14.95 6.68 -12.88
N PRO A 108 14.88 8.01 -12.68
CA PRO A 108 16.04 8.83 -12.33
C PRO A 108 16.62 8.42 -10.97
N ALA A 109 17.95 8.45 -10.86
CA ALA A 109 18.67 8.00 -9.67
C ALA A 109 18.34 8.78 -8.38
N ASN A 110 17.89 10.03 -8.52
CA ASN A 110 17.51 10.91 -7.41
C ASN A 110 16.03 10.82 -7.00
N PHE A 111 15.27 9.93 -7.64
CA PHE A 111 13.86 9.76 -7.30
C PHE A 111 13.69 9.01 -5.96
N PRO A 112 12.60 9.30 -5.24
CA PRO A 112 12.20 8.49 -4.10
C PRO A 112 11.93 7.07 -4.57
N ARG A 113 12.03 6.11 -3.64
CA ARG A 113 11.90 4.69 -3.93
C ARG A 113 10.62 4.32 -4.68
N PHE A 114 9.48 4.89 -4.28
CA PHE A 114 8.24 4.77 -5.03
C PHE A 114 8.00 6.05 -5.84
N CYS A 115 7.93 5.92 -7.14
CA CYS A 115 7.70 7.05 -8.04
C CYS A 115 6.67 6.75 -9.13
N GLY A 116 5.95 5.62 -9.05
CA GLY A 116 4.92 5.17 -9.99
C GLY A 116 4.84 3.65 -10.04
N GLY A 117 3.95 3.10 -10.85
CA GLY A 117 3.75 1.67 -10.99
C GLY A 117 2.34 1.24 -10.59
N LEU A 118 2.20 0.05 -10.01
CA LEU A 118 0.93 -0.47 -9.52
C LEU A 118 0.82 -0.23 -8.01
N ALA A 119 -0.27 0.38 -7.57
CA ALA A 119 -0.57 0.62 -6.16
C ALA A 119 -2.01 0.18 -5.85
N GLY A 120 -2.20 -0.55 -4.75
CA GLY A 120 -3.50 -1.08 -4.39
C GLY A 120 -3.40 -2.13 -3.31
N TYR A 121 -4.23 -3.17 -3.36
CA TYR A 121 -4.21 -4.22 -2.37
C TYR A 121 -4.28 -5.62 -3.00
N PHE A 122 -3.74 -6.56 -2.25
CA PHE A 122 -3.99 -7.99 -2.38
C PHE A 122 -4.75 -8.41 -1.13
N GLY A 123 -5.98 -8.89 -1.29
CA GLY A 123 -6.79 -9.38 -0.20
C GLY A 123 -6.19 -10.63 0.44
N TYR A 124 -6.66 -10.99 1.63
CA TYR A 124 -6.20 -12.18 2.36
C TYR A 124 -6.31 -13.46 1.53
N ASP A 125 -7.40 -13.60 0.78
CA ASP A 125 -7.66 -14.78 -0.05
C ASP A 125 -6.74 -14.90 -1.28
N ALA A 126 -5.95 -13.87 -1.60
CA ALA A 126 -4.92 -13.95 -2.65
C ALA A 126 -3.85 -15.03 -2.36
N VAL A 127 -3.70 -15.47 -1.11
CA VAL A 127 -2.86 -16.61 -0.74
C VAL A 127 -3.23 -17.90 -1.52
N ARG A 128 -4.48 -18.03 -1.94
CA ARG A 128 -4.97 -19.20 -2.72
C ARG A 128 -4.32 -19.31 -4.10
N TYR A 129 -3.84 -18.19 -4.66
CA TYR A 129 -3.12 -18.18 -5.94
C TYR A 129 -1.70 -18.75 -5.81
N MET A 130 -1.13 -18.72 -4.62
CA MET A 130 0.21 -19.25 -4.31
C MET A 130 0.12 -20.66 -3.72
N GLU A 131 -0.80 -20.88 -2.77
CA GLU A 131 -0.94 -22.12 -2.00
C GLU A 131 -2.06 -23.00 -2.57
N ARG A 132 -1.73 -23.94 -3.46
CA ARG A 132 -2.70 -24.86 -4.10
C ARG A 132 -3.57 -25.64 -3.12
N LYS A 133 -3.06 -25.92 -1.91
CA LYS A 133 -3.82 -26.60 -0.86
C LYS A 133 -5.02 -25.77 -0.40
N LEU A 134 -4.88 -24.46 -0.36
CA LEU A 134 -5.92 -23.52 0.08
C LEU A 134 -6.93 -23.19 -1.04
N ALA A 135 -6.58 -23.40 -2.31
CA ALA A 135 -7.47 -23.15 -3.45
C ALA A 135 -8.78 -23.98 -3.43
N LYS A 136 -8.80 -25.06 -2.63
CA LYS A 136 -9.98 -25.96 -2.50
C LYS A 136 -11.01 -25.47 -1.47
N PHE A 137 -10.66 -24.51 -0.64
CA PHE A 137 -11.54 -24.00 0.41
C PHE A 137 -12.30 -22.80 -0.12
N ASP A 138 -13.54 -23.04 -0.51
CA ASP A 138 -14.47 -21.97 -0.88
C ASP A 138 -15.25 -21.55 0.37
N LYS A 139 -15.16 -20.29 0.73
CA LYS A 139 -15.95 -19.67 1.80
C LYS A 139 -16.85 -18.60 1.20
N PRO A 140 -18.07 -18.45 1.72
CA PRO A 140 -18.94 -17.37 1.26
C PRO A 140 -18.25 -16.00 1.39
N ASP A 141 -18.20 -15.25 0.30
CA ASP A 141 -17.76 -13.86 0.32
C ASP A 141 -18.97 -12.96 0.57
N GLU A 142 -19.08 -12.45 1.79
CA GLU A 142 -20.16 -11.55 2.20
C GLU A 142 -19.88 -10.08 1.86
N ILE A 143 -18.64 -9.74 1.52
CA ILE A 143 -18.22 -8.36 1.24
C ILE A 143 -18.31 -8.07 -0.25
N GLY A 144 -18.00 -9.07 -1.11
CA GLY A 144 -18.08 -8.96 -2.55
C GLY A 144 -17.02 -8.04 -3.17
N MET A 145 -15.87 -7.87 -2.48
CA MET A 145 -14.78 -7.07 -3.00
C MET A 145 -13.85 -7.91 -3.87
N PRO A 146 -13.17 -7.30 -4.87
CA PRO A 146 -12.12 -8.00 -5.62
C PRO A 146 -11.04 -8.56 -4.71
N ASP A 147 -10.48 -9.72 -5.06
CA ASP A 147 -9.33 -10.30 -4.35
C ASP A 147 -8.07 -9.44 -4.50
N ILE A 148 -7.92 -8.81 -5.67
CA ILE A 148 -6.84 -7.88 -5.95
C ILE A 148 -7.40 -6.68 -6.72
N LEU A 149 -7.05 -5.48 -6.31
CA LEU A 149 -7.32 -4.26 -7.07
C LEU A 149 -6.08 -3.36 -7.06
N LEU A 150 -5.55 -3.10 -8.25
CA LEU A 150 -4.33 -2.32 -8.45
C LEU A 150 -4.61 -1.14 -9.39
N LEU A 151 -4.21 0.05 -8.97
CA LEU A 151 -4.24 1.28 -9.75
C LEU A 151 -2.93 1.44 -10.50
N GLN A 152 -2.97 1.64 -11.81
CA GLN A 152 -1.79 2.02 -12.59
C GLN A 152 -1.48 3.49 -12.36
N THR A 153 -0.47 3.75 -11.55
CA THR A 153 -0.10 5.09 -11.10
C THR A 153 0.83 5.75 -12.12
N GLU A 154 0.27 6.51 -13.03
CA GLU A 154 1.02 7.28 -14.03
C GLU A 154 1.15 8.77 -13.67
N GLU A 155 0.35 9.27 -12.73
CA GLU A 155 0.44 10.59 -12.13
C GLU A 155 0.60 10.48 -10.62
N LEU A 156 1.65 11.07 -10.08
CA LEU A 156 2.00 10.96 -8.67
C LEU A 156 2.53 12.27 -8.13
N ALA A 157 2.18 12.60 -6.90
CA ALA A 157 2.83 13.65 -6.14
C ALA A 157 3.59 13.03 -4.96
N VAL A 158 4.87 13.34 -4.83
CA VAL A 158 5.71 12.88 -3.73
C VAL A 158 6.10 14.05 -2.86
N VAL A 159 5.71 14.01 -1.60
CA VAL A 159 5.99 15.05 -0.62
C VAL A 159 7.23 14.65 0.18
N ASP A 160 8.26 15.47 0.15
CA ASP A 160 9.43 15.36 1.03
C ASP A 160 9.22 16.32 2.21
N SER A 161 8.71 15.79 3.31
CA SER A 161 8.41 16.59 4.51
C SER A 161 9.68 17.15 5.17
N LEU A 162 10.84 16.49 4.97
CA LEU A 162 12.12 16.98 5.51
C LEU A 162 12.65 18.17 4.72
N ALA A 163 12.51 18.14 3.40
CA ALA A 163 12.97 19.21 2.52
C ALA A 163 11.93 20.32 2.30
N GLY A 164 10.67 20.13 2.74
CA GLY A 164 9.56 21.04 2.47
C GLY A 164 9.24 21.15 0.97
N LYS A 165 9.40 20.07 0.23
CA LYS A 165 9.25 20.04 -1.23
C LYS A 165 8.25 19.00 -1.70
N ILE A 166 7.73 19.21 -2.89
CA ILE A 166 6.88 18.24 -3.61
C ILE A 166 7.43 18.02 -5.02
N TRP A 167 7.49 16.78 -5.43
CA TRP A 167 7.65 16.41 -6.84
C TRP A 167 6.29 16.03 -7.42
N LEU A 168 5.91 16.69 -8.49
CA LEU A 168 4.83 16.28 -9.37
C LEU A 168 5.45 15.45 -10.49
N ILE A 169 4.95 14.24 -10.70
CA ILE A 169 5.47 13.27 -11.67
C ILE A 169 4.33 12.88 -12.61
N VAL A 170 4.55 13.02 -13.90
CA VAL A 170 3.62 12.56 -14.95
C VAL A 170 4.40 11.67 -15.91
N TYR A 171 4.01 10.42 -16.00
CA TYR A 171 4.60 9.49 -16.96
C TYR A 171 4.00 9.71 -18.34
N ALA A 172 4.87 9.95 -19.31
CA ALA A 172 4.49 10.11 -20.71
C ALA A 172 4.84 8.85 -21.49
N ASP A 173 3.90 8.42 -22.35
CA ASP A 173 4.12 7.37 -23.34
C ASP A 173 4.61 8.02 -24.63
N PRO A 174 5.87 7.82 -25.04
CA PRO A 174 6.42 8.46 -26.24
C PRO A 174 5.77 8.01 -27.54
N ALA A 175 4.98 6.92 -27.55
CA ALA A 175 4.19 6.51 -28.69
C ALA A 175 2.98 7.45 -28.95
N GLN A 176 2.59 8.25 -27.95
CA GLN A 176 1.50 9.20 -28.10
C GLN A 176 1.97 10.50 -28.77
N PRO A 177 1.14 11.12 -29.60
CA PRO A 177 1.47 12.41 -30.22
C PRO A 177 1.71 13.48 -29.14
N ASN A 178 2.76 14.29 -29.32
CA ASN A 178 3.10 15.41 -28.41
C ASN A 178 3.21 15.01 -26.93
N ALA A 179 3.62 13.75 -26.62
CA ALA A 179 3.65 13.18 -25.29
C ALA A 179 4.36 14.08 -24.26
N TYR A 180 5.54 14.61 -24.61
CA TYR A 180 6.29 15.52 -23.73
C TYR A 180 5.53 16.83 -23.46
N ALA A 181 5.01 17.48 -24.49
CA ALA A 181 4.27 18.74 -24.36
C ALA A 181 2.98 18.53 -23.52
N THR A 182 2.28 17.44 -23.75
CA THR A 182 1.08 17.06 -22.97
C THR A 182 1.41 16.84 -21.50
N ALA A 183 2.47 16.11 -21.17
CA ALA A 183 2.90 15.90 -19.80
C ALA A 183 3.34 17.23 -19.14
N ARG A 184 4.02 18.11 -19.85
CA ARG A 184 4.38 19.46 -19.37
C ARG A 184 3.16 20.31 -19.07
N ALA A 185 2.18 20.33 -19.96
CA ALA A 185 0.92 21.06 -19.75
C ALA A 185 0.17 20.49 -18.51
N ARG A 186 0.17 19.17 -18.36
CA ARG A 186 -0.44 18.54 -17.19
C ARG A 186 0.25 18.93 -15.89
N LEU A 187 1.59 18.95 -15.84
CA LEU A 187 2.35 19.40 -14.68
C LEU A 187 2.04 20.86 -14.31
N GLN A 188 1.89 21.73 -15.31
CA GLN A 188 1.49 23.12 -15.07
C GLN A 188 0.09 23.23 -14.46
N ALA A 189 -0.86 22.45 -14.95
CA ALA A 189 -2.20 22.37 -14.37
C ALA A 189 -2.17 21.88 -12.92
N LEU A 190 -1.40 20.83 -12.62
CA LEU A 190 -1.21 20.34 -11.26
C LEU A 190 -0.59 21.41 -10.34
N ALA A 191 0.42 22.12 -10.82
CA ALA A 191 1.03 23.23 -10.08
C ALA A 191 0.06 24.39 -9.79
N GLN A 192 -0.91 24.63 -10.68
CA GLN A 192 -1.99 25.58 -10.41
C GLN A 192 -2.96 25.07 -9.34
N MET A 193 -3.30 23.77 -9.37
CA MET A 193 -4.16 23.16 -8.34
C MET A 193 -3.55 23.26 -6.93
N LEU A 194 -2.22 23.22 -6.79
CA LEU A 194 -1.55 23.40 -5.50
C LEU A 194 -1.86 24.77 -4.86
N ARG A 195 -2.13 25.79 -5.66
CA ARG A 195 -2.44 27.16 -5.19
C ARG A 195 -3.89 27.34 -4.78
N ALA A 196 -4.77 26.40 -5.15
CA ALA A 196 -6.18 26.45 -4.77
C ALA A 196 -6.37 26.12 -3.27
N PRO A 197 -7.42 26.65 -2.62
CA PRO A 197 -7.77 26.20 -1.29
C PRO A 197 -8.17 24.74 -1.31
N ALA A 198 -7.91 24.01 -0.21
CA ALA A 198 -8.37 22.65 -0.06
C ALA A 198 -9.86 22.65 0.27
N ASP A 199 -10.63 21.83 -0.45
CA ASP A 199 -12.04 21.57 -0.11
C ASP A 199 -12.09 20.51 0.99
N ILE A 200 -12.39 20.95 2.22
CA ILE A 200 -12.39 20.09 3.41
C ILE A 200 -13.78 19.50 3.59
N PRO A 201 -13.95 18.18 3.50
CA PRO A 201 -15.23 17.54 3.75
C PRO A 201 -15.75 17.85 5.15
N VAL A 202 -16.97 18.37 5.23
CA VAL A 202 -17.64 18.65 6.49
C VAL A 202 -18.41 17.41 6.94
N SER A 203 -18.14 16.96 8.16
CA SER A 203 -18.91 15.89 8.81
C SER A 203 -19.95 16.46 9.74
N ALA A 204 -21.19 16.00 9.61
CA ALA A 204 -22.19 16.18 10.65
C ALA A 204 -21.89 15.25 11.84
N PRO A 205 -22.24 15.62 13.06
CA PRO A 205 -22.19 14.71 14.20
C PRO A 205 -22.97 13.42 13.90
N HIS A 206 -22.35 12.28 14.16
CA HIS A 206 -22.98 10.98 13.94
C HIS A 206 -23.37 10.38 15.30
N PRO A 207 -24.64 9.95 15.49
CA PRO A 207 -25.02 9.29 16.73
C PRO A 207 -24.24 7.97 16.88
N PRO A 208 -24.01 7.52 18.12
CA PRO A 208 -23.38 6.21 18.36
C PRO A 208 -24.16 5.12 17.64
N SER A 209 -23.46 4.32 16.85
CA SER A 209 -24.04 3.20 16.11
C SER A 209 -23.80 1.89 16.84
N GLN A 210 -24.75 0.96 16.74
CA GLN A 210 -24.58 -0.37 17.30
C GLN A 210 -23.58 -1.16 16.47
N VAL A 211 -22.56 -1.71 17.14
CA VAL A 211 -21.56 -2.59 16.53
C VAL A 211 -22.17 -3.97 16.30
N VAL A 212 -22.15 -4.43 15.05
CA VAL A 212 -22.48 -5.81 14.70
C VAL A 212 -21.18 -6.61 14.62
N ARG A 213 -21.17 -7.74 15.33
CA ARG A 213 -20.05 -8.70 15.33
C ARG A 213 -20.43 -9.92 14.53
N ASP A 214 -19.63 -10.25 13.52
CA ASP A 214 -19.88 -11.45 12.70
C ASP A 214 -19.57 -12.74 13.48
N PHE A 215 -18.76 -12.66 14.52
CA PHE A 215 -18.42 -13.76 15.38
C PHE A 215 -18.90 -13.49 16.81
N ALA A 216 -19.93 -14.22 17.25
CA ALA A 216 -20.45 -14.06 18.61
C ALA A 216 -19.37 -14.43 19.65
N LYS A 217 -19.37 -13.73 20.79
CA LYS A 217 -18.33 -13.96 21.82
C LYS A 217 -18.17 -15.41 22.28
N PRO A 218 -19.25 -16.19 22.53
CA PRO A 218 -19.10 -17.61 22.89
C PRO A 218 -18.42 -18.42 21.80
N ASP A 219 -18.81 -18.21 20.54
CA ASP A 219 -18.26 -18.95 19.39
C ASP A 219 -16.78 -18.59 19.15
N TYR A 220 -16.44 -17.30 19.30
CA TYR A 220 -15.04 -16.84 19.24
C TYR A 220 -14.19 -17.52 20.31
N LEU A 221 -14.68 -17.58 21.57
CA LEU A 221 -13.96 -18.24 22.65
C LEU A 221 -13.81 -19.74 22.40
N ALA A 222 -14.86 -20.40 21.89
CA ALA A 222 -14.79 -21.82 21.49
C ALA A 222 -13.75 -22.04 20.39
N ALA A 223 -13.68 -21.15 19.38
CA ALA A 223 -12.66 -21.22 18.33
C ALA A 223 -11.24 -21.05 18.89
N VAL A 224 -11.04 -20.14 19.85
CA VAL A 224 -9.74 -19.99 20.54
C VAL A 224 -9.38 -21.25 21.32
N HIS A 225 -10.31 -21.87 22.04
CA HIS A 225 -10.07 -23.15 22.72
C HIS A 225 -9.68 -24.25 21.74
N ARG A 226 -10.39 -24.35 20.62
CA ARG A 226 -10.07 -25.33 19.57
C ARG A 226 -8.70 -25.10 18.95
N ALA A 227 -8.33 -23.85 18.73
CA ALA A 227 -6.99 -23.48 18.25
C ALA A 227 -5.89 -23.93 19.22
N LYS A 228 -6.11 -23.76 20.53
CA LYS A 228 -5.18 -24.25 21.57
C LYS A 228 -5.03 -25.76 21.56
N GLU A 229 -6.10 -26.52 21.31
CA GLU A 229 -6.05 -27.99 21.17
C GLU A 229 -5.17 -28.37 19.97
N TYR A 230 -5.32 -27.76 18.81
CA TYR A 230 -4.47 -27.99 17.64
C TYR A 230 -3.00 -27.68 17.89
N ILE A 231 -2.72 -26.56 18.63
CA ILE A 231 -1.34 -26.21 19.01
C ILE A 231 -0.77 -27.29 19.94
N ALA A 232 -1.55 -27.76 20.94
CA ALA A 232 -1.10 -28.81 21.87
C ALA A 232 -0.89 -30.15 21.17
N ALA A 233 -1.66 -30.46 20.13
CA ALA A 233 -1.50 -31.66 19.30
C ALA A 233 -0.31 -31.56 18.32
N GLY A 234 0.30 -30.39 18.14
CA GLY A 234 1.40 -30.18 17.20
C GLY A 234 0.97 -29.95 15.76
N ASP A 235 -0.32 -29.71 15.53
CA ASP A 235 -0.85 -29.44 14.17
C ASP A 235 -0.43 -28.06 13.65
N MET A 236 -0.19 -27.10 14.54
CA MET A 236 0.28 -25.75 14.23
C MET A 236 1.05 -25.14 15.39
N MET A 237 1.91 -24.17 15.12
CA MET A 237 2.66 -23.44 16.15
C MET A 237 1.95 -22.17 16.59
N GLN A 238 1.28 -21.49 15.67
CA GLN A 238 0.57 -20.24 15.91
C GLN A 238 -0.63 -20.13 14.96
N VAL A 239 -1.71 -19.49 15.44
CA VAL A 239 -2.86 -19.13 14.62
C VAL A 239 -3.50 -17.86 15.16
N GLN A 240 -3.91 -16.99 14.27
CA GLN A 240 -4.69 -15.79 14.60
C GLN A 240 -6.17 -16.07 14.34
N VAL A 241 -6.99 -15.88 15.37
CA VAL A 241 -8.46 -15.95 15.26
C VAL A 241 -8.96 -14.52 15.17
N GLY A 242 -9.37 -14.11 13.97
CA GLY A 242 -9.85 -12.76 13.70
C GLY A 242 -11.35 -12.58 13.96
N GLN A 243 -11.79 -11.35 14.05
CA GLN A 243 -13.18 -10.95 14.12
C GLN A 243 -13.45 -9.73 13.25
N ARG A 244 -14.54 -9.76 12.49
CA ARG A 244 -15.02 -8.61 11.73
C ARG A 244 -16.10 -7.87 12.51
N LEU A 245 -15.95 -6.55 12.57
CA LEU A 245 -16.92 -5.63 13.15
C LEU A 245 -17.56 -4.80 12.04
N LYS A 246 -18.88 -4.67 12.06
CA LYS A 246 -19.67 -3.87 11.12
C LYS A 246 -20.36 -2.73 11.85
N LEU A 247 -20.24 -1.53 11.30
CA LEU A 247 -20.92 -0.35 11.81
C LEU A 247 -21.48 0.46 10.63
N PRO A 248 -22.69 1.02 10.76
CA PRO A 248 -23.13 2.07 9.85
C PRO A 248 -22.18 3.27 9.89
N PHE A 249 -21.78 3.76 8.72
CA PHE A 249 -20.87 4.89 8.61
C PHE A 249 -21.39 5.86 7.55
N ALA A 250 -21.78 7.07 7.97
CA ALA A 250 -22.37 8.09 7.10
C ALA A 250 -21.46 9.30 6.85
N CYS A 251 -20.29 9.35 7.49
CA CYS A 251 -19.33 10.44 7.29
C CYS A 251 -18.51 10.23 6.00
N PRO A 252 -17.95 11.29 5.41
CA PRO A 252 -16.96 11.13 4.35
C PRO A 252 -15.81 10.23 4.80
N PRO A 253 -15.39 9.23 4.03
CA PRO A 253 -14.37 8.23 4.44
C PRO A 253 -13.04 8.85 4.88
N LEU A 254 -12.64 9.97 4.27
CA LEU A 254 -11.44 10.70 4.66
C LEU A 254 -11.50 11.23 6.11
N THR A 255 -12.69 11.40 6.67
CA THR A 255 -12.86 11.76 8.09
C THR A 255 -12.40 10.63 9.01
N LEU A 256 -12.67 9.37 8.63
CA LEU A 256 -12.15 8.20 9.35
C LEU A 256 -10.63 8.16 9.31
N TYR A 257 -10.04 8.41 8.14
CA TYR A 257 -8.57 8.51 8.01
C TYR A 257 -7.99 9.57 8.96
N ARG A 258 -8.59 10.77 9.00
CA ARG A 258 -8.16 11.86 9.87
C ARG A 258 -8.23 11.50 11.36
N ALA A 259 -9.33 10.86 11.77
CA ALA A 259 -9.49 10.38 13.13
C ALA A 259 -8.45 9.31 13.48
N LEU A 260 -8.28 8.31 12.62
CA LEU A 260 -7.29 7.25 12.80
C LEU A 260 -5.86 7.80 12.88
N ARG A 261 -5.50 8.75 12.01
CA ARG A 261 -4.21 9.43 12.01
C ARG A 261 -3.92 10.15 13.33
N SER A 262 -4.95 10.70 13.98
CA SER A 262 -4.82 11.39 15.26
C SER A 262 -4.72 10.43 16.45
N ILE A 263 -5.47 9.33 16.42
CA ILE A 263 -5.58 8.37 17.54
C ILE A 263 -4.43 7.37 17.51
N ASN A 264 -4.06 6.90 16.32
CA ASN A 264 -3.05 5.86 16.12
C ASN A 264 -2.10 6.23 14.97
N PRO A 265 -1.27 7.28 15.14
CA PRO A 265 -0.27 7.63 14.13
C PRO A 265 0.69 6.46 13.90
N SER A 266 0.92 6.09 12.66
CA SER A 266 1.72 4.92 12.30
C SER A 266 2.71 5.23 11.18
N PRO A 267 3.79 4.44 11.04
CA PRO A 267 4.76 4.61 9.95
C PRO A 267 4.16 4.38 8.57
N TYR A 268 3.07 3.62 8.48
CA TYR A 268 2.41 3.25 7.23
C TYR A 268 0.91 3.53 7.34
N MET A 269 0.54 4.80 7.18
CA MET A 269 -0.85 5.23 7.07
C MET A 269 -1.27 5.18 5.60
N TYR A 270 -2.48 4.69 5.33
CA TYR A 270 -3.00 4.62 3.97
C TYR A 270 -4.48 4.96 3.88
N PHE A 271 -4.81 5.60 2.79
CA PHE A 271 -6.18 5.86 2.34
C PHE A 271 -6.23 5.56 0.84
N TYR A 272 -7.07 4.63 0.44
CA TYR A 272 -7.38 4.35 -0.97
C TYR A 272 -8.84 4.67 -1.23
N ASP A 273 -9.11 5.41 -2.30
CA ASP A 273 -10.45 5.62 -2.83
C ASP A 273 -10.59 4.87 -4.16
N PHE A 274 -11.35 3.79 -4.16
CA PHE A 274 -11.63 3.00 -5.37
C PHE A 274 -12.99 3.33 -5.99
N GLY A 275 -13.62 4.44 -5.57
CA GLY A 275 -14.90 4.92 -6.06
C GLY A 275 -16.10 4.26 -5.39
N GLY A 276 -16.27 2.95 -5.53
CA GLY A 276 -17.35 2.21 -4.90
C GLY A 276 -17.15 1.92 -3.41
N TYR A 277 -15.91 1.94 -2.95
CA TYR A 277 -15.50 1.72 -1.57
C TYR A 277 -14.12 2.33 -1.30
N GLN A 278 -13.78 2.49 -0.04
CA GLN A 278 -12.49 3.03 0.40
C GLN A 278 -11.82 2.05 1.37
N ILE A 279 -10.48 2.06 1.36
CA ILE A 279 -9.68 1.33 2.34
C ILE A 279 -8.89 2.34 3.16
N VAL A 280 -9.05 2.27 4.48
CA VAL A 280 -8.40 3.17 5.44
C VAL A 280 -7.67 2.33 6.46
N GLY A 281 -6.40 2.63 6.71
CA GLY A 281 -5.66 1.88 7.71
C GLY A 281 -4.40 2.56 8.22
N ALA A 282 -3.88 1.98 9.30
CA ALA A 282 -2.65 2.35 9.95
C ALA A 282 -1.88 1.07 10.30
N SER A 283 -0.68 0.91 9.78
CA SER A 283 0.15 -0.27 10.03
C SER A 283 1.48 0.14 10.67
N PRO A 284 1.91 -0.57 11.72
CA PRO A 284 3.23 -0.34 12.33
C PRO A 284 4.34 -1.06 11.55
N GLU A 285 4.01 -2.01 10.67
CA GLU A 285 4.94 -3.00 10.13
C GLU A 285 4.81 -3.13 8.61
N ILE A 286 5.93 -3.38 7.95
CA ILE A 286 5.95 -3.80 6.54
C ILE A 286 5.74 -5.31 6.46
N LEU A 287 4.96 -5.77 5.49
CA LEU A 287 4.88 -7.19 5.18
C LEU A 287 6.21 -7.68 4.58
N VAL A 288 6.61 -7.09 3.46
CA VAL A 288 7.86 -7.38 2.78
C VAL A 288 8.29 -6.16 1.96
N ARG A 289 9.60 -5.94 1.87
CA ARG A 289 10.20 -4.94 0.98
C ARG A 289 11.21 -5.62 0.07
N GLN A 290 11.10 -5.37 -1.22
CA GLN A 290 12.05 -5.81 -2.22
C GLN A 290 12.75 -4.61 -2.83
N GLU A 291 14.08 -4.67 -2.96
CA GLU A 291 14.92 -3.59 -3.50
C GLU A 291 15.95 -4.18 -4.45
N ALA A 292 16.09 -3.56 -5.62
CA ALA A 292 17.23 -3.84 -6.49
C ALA A 292 18.50 -3.20 -5.90
N THR A 293 19.59 -3.94 -5.86
CA THR A 293 20.90 -3.48 -5.41
C THR A 293 21.94 -3.80 -6.48
N THR A 294 23.15 -3.24 -6.35
CA THR A 294 24.27 -3.57 -7.25
C THR A 294 24.60 -5.06 -7.29
N ASP A 295 24.37 -5.77 -6.18
CA ASP A 295 24.74 -7.16 -5.98
C ASP A 295 23.54 -8.12 -6.17
N GLY A 296 22.38 -7.60 -6.61
CA GLY A 296 21.17 -8.39 -6.82
C GLY A 296 19.91 -7.79 -6.18
N THR A 297 19.04 -8.64 -5.67
CA THR A 297 17.79 -8.22 -5.02
C THR A 297 17.89 -8.38 -3.51
N ARG A 298 17.61 -7.32 -2.75
CA ARG A 298 17.47 -7.36 -1.30
C ARG A 298 16.01 -7.49 -0.91
N ILE A 299 15.70 -8.50 -0.11
CA ILE A 299 14.39 -8.67 0.51
C ILE A 299 14.52 -8.32 2.00
N THR A 300 13.63 -7.47 2.50
CA THR A 300 13.61 -7.05 3.90
C THR A 300 12.25 -7.35 4.50
N ILE A 301 12.25 -8.07 5.62
CA ILE A 301 11.10 -8.32 6.47
C ILE A 301 11.50 -7.86 7.88
N ARG A 302 10.56 -7.28 8.63
CA ARG A 302 10.83 -6.76 9.98
C ARG A 302 9.70 -7.20 10.92
N PRO A 303 9.69 -8.46 11.36
CA PRO A 303 8.65 -8.95 12.24
C PRO A 303 8.69 -8.21 13.57
N LEU A 304 7.52 -7.80 14.06
CA LEU A 304 7.32 -7.24 15.38
C LEU A 304 6.68 -8.31 16.27
N ALA A 305 7.23 -8.52 17.45
CA ALA A 305 6.70 -9.44 18.45
C ALA A 305 6.92 -8.85 19.84
N GLY A 306 6.11 -9.28 20.78
CA GLY A 306 6.21 -8.86 22.19
C GLY A 306 5.87 -7.39 22.41
N THR A 307 5.08 -7.14 23.44
CA THR A 307 4.67 -5.77 23.80
C THR A 307 4.70 -5.58 25.30
N ARG A 308 4.97 -4.34 25.71
CA ARG A 308 4.81 -3.87 27.10
C ARG A 308 4.07 -2.54 27.08
N PRO A 309 3.30 -2.24 28.12
CA PRO A 309 2.72 -0.91 28.28
C PRO A 309 3.80 0.17 28.26
N ARG A 310 3.50 1.32 27.69
CA ARG A 310 4.41 2.46 27.70
C ARG A 310 4.74 2.88 29.14
N GLY A 311 5.99 3.20 29.42
CA GLY A 311 6.40 3.77 30.69
C GLY A 311 5.84 5.19 30.90
N ALA A 312 5.55 5.57 32.16
CA ALA A 312 5.13 6.92 32.48
C ALA A 312 6.27 7.92 32.38
N THR A 313 7.52 7.46 32.54
CA THR A 313 8.75 8.24 32.38
C THR A 313 9.66 7.56 31.35
N PRO A 314 10.64 8.30 30.78
CA PRO A 314 11.64 7.71 29.88
C PRO A 314 12.46 6.58 30.53
N GLU A 315 12.75 6.69 31.81
CA GLU A 315 13.50 5.68 32.60
C GLU A 315 12.68 4.41 32.77
N GLU A 316 11.40 4.54 33.12
CA GLU A 316 10.46 3.42 33.20
C GLU A 316 10.26 2.74 31.83
N ASP A 317 10.12 3.52 30.78
CA ASP A 317 9.97 2.99 29.42
C ASP A 317 11.21 2.19 28.99
N LYS A 318 12.40 2.69 29.30
CA LYS A 318 13.66 1.98 29.08
C LYS A 318 13.77 0.68 29.87
N ALA A 319 13.31 0.70 31.14
CA ALA A 319 13.31 -0.49 31.99
C ALA A 319 12.37 -1.56 31.41
N ARG A 320 11.17 -1.20 30.98
CA ARG A 320 10.22 -2.11 30.29
C ARG A 320 10.78 -2.67 28.98
N ALA A 321 11.47 -1.85 28.20
CA ALA A 321 12.15 -2.32 26.99
C ALA A 321 13.23 -3.36 27.32
N THR A 322 14.01 -3.14 28.40
CA THR A 322 15.04 -4.08 28.86
C THR A 322 14.42 -5.40 29.35
N GLU A 323 13.33 -5.31 30.11
CA GLU A 323 12.56 -6.48 30.56
C GLU A 323 12.03 -7.29 29.39
N LEU A 324 11.41 -6.63 28.40
CA LEU A 324 10.88 -7.28 27.18
C LEU A 324 11.98 -8.05 26.44
N LEU A 325 13.15 -7.45 26.26
CA LEU A 325 14.29 -8.08 25.58
C LEU A 325 14.88 -9.26 26.36
N ALA A 326 14.69 -9.27 27.67
CA ALA A 326 15.16 -10.36 28.55
C ALA A 326 14.15 -11.51 28.69
N ASP A 327 12.87 -11.30 28.33
CA ASP A 327 11.80 -12.29 28.46
C ASP A 327 12.01 -13.48 27.52
N PRO A 328 12.21 -14.71 28.05
CA PRO A 328 12.50 -15.88 27.20
C PRO A 328 11.33 -16.26 26.26
N LYS A 329 10.08 -16.05 26.70
CA LYS A 329 8.90 -16.34 25.89
C LYS A 329 8.79 -15.41 24.69
N GLU A 330 8.93 -14.11 24.94
CA GLU A 330 8.84 -13.09 23.89
C GLU A 330 9.99 -13.25 22.87
N ARG A 331 11.19 -13.59 23.36
CA ARG A 331 12.34 -13.93 22.50
C ARG A 331 12.08 -15.16 21.63
N ALA A 332 11.49 -16.22 22.20
CA ALA A 332 11.16 -17.43 21.44
C ALA A 332 10.14 -17.14 20.33
N GLU A 333 9.11 -16.36 20.65
CA GLU A 333 8.12 -15.91 19.67
C GLU A 333 8.78 -15.10 18.54
N HIS A 334 9.64 -14.14 18.89
CA HIS A 334 10.35 -13.33 17.89
C HIS A 334 11.24 -14.19 16.96
N VAL A 335 11.97 -15.16 17.51
CA VAL A 335 12.78 -16.08 16.69
C VAL A 335 11.90 -16.92 15.76
N MET A 336 10.74 -17.38 16.22
CA MET A 336 9.76 -18.10 15.41
C MET A 336 9.27 -17.25 14.24
N LEU A 337 8.95 -15.99 14.47
CA LEU A 337 8.53 -15.06 13.40
C LEU A 337 9.66 -14.76 12.41
N ILE A 338 10.91 -14.63 12.88
CA ILE A 338 12.08 -14.48 12.01
C ILE A 338 12.25 -15.71 11.10
N ASP A 339 12.10 -16.90 11.65
CA ASP A 339 12.24 -18.15 10.88
C ASP A 339 11.14 -18.27 9.83
N LEU A 340 9.91 -17.96 10.17
CA LEU A 340 8.79 -17.90 9.23
C LEU A 340 9.03 -16.87 8.11
N ALA A 341 9.49 -15.67 8.48
CA ALA A 341 9.80 -14.60 7.53
C ALA A 341 10.92 -15.01 6.56
N ARG A 342 11.95 -15.68 7.05
CA ARG A 342 13.05 -16.21 6.23
C ARG A 342 12.56 -17.23 5.21
N ASN A 343 11.70 -18.15 5.60
CA ASN A 343 11.12 -19.16 4.72
C ASN A 343 10.24 -18.50 3.64
N THR A 344 9.44 -17.52 4.00
CA THR A 344 8.62 -16.76 3.06
C THR A 344 9.49 -15.98 2.05
N ALA A 345 10.58 -15.35 2.49
CA ALA A 345 11.50 -14.63 1.63
C ALA A 345 12.18 -15.54 0.60
N ILE A 346 12.57 -16.76 0.99
CA ILE A 346 13.17 -17.75 0.08
C ILE A 346 12.15 -18.19 -0.98
N ALA A 347 10.90 -18.45 -0.58
CA ALA A 347 9.83 -18.84 -1.50
C ALA A 347 9.45 -17.71 -2.50
N SER A 348 9.62 -16.45 -2.09
CA SER A 348 9.32 -15.28 -2.91
C SER A 348 10.48 -14.84 -3.81
N SER A 349 11.66 -15.46 -3.71
CA SER A 349 12.81 -15.13 -4.54
C SER A 349 12.65 -15.73 -5.94
N PRO A 350 12.44 -14.92 -6.98
CA PRO A 350 12.42 -15.46 -8.34
C PRO A 350 13.82 -15.97 -8.68
N SER A 351 13.94 -17.24 -9.01
CA SER A 351 15.18 -17.88 -9.45
C SER A 351 15.69 -17.40 -10.82
N ARG A 352 15.29 -16.22 -11.28
CA ARG A 352 15.78 -15.60 -12.51
C ARG A 352 15.81 -14.08 -12.37
N SER A 353 17.03 -13.54 -12.43
CA SER A 353 17.36 -12.14 -12.60
C SER A 353 16.56 -11.48 -13.73
N ARG A 354 15.55 -10.67 -13.39
CA ARG A 354 15.07 -9.61 -14.25
C ARG A 354 15.05 -8.31 -13.43
N PRO A 355 15.64 -7.23 -13.91
CA PRO A 355 15.48 -5.93 -13.29
C PRO A 355 14.04 -5.47 -13.53
N SER A 356 13.14 -5.77 -12.59
CA SER A 356 11.81 -5.16 -12.58
C SER A 356 11.93 -3.79 -11.92
N THR A 357 11.88 -2.76 -12.71
CA THR A 357 11.99 -1.36 -12.28
C THR A 357 10.67 -0.76 -11.83
N LEU A 358 9.67 -1.57 -11.53
CA LEU A 358 8.39 -1.13 -10.97
C LEU A 358 8.21 -1.75 -9.59
N GLU A 359 8.25 -0.90 -8.56
CA GLU A 359 7.88 -1.30 -7.20
C GLU A 359 6.37 -1.43 -7.10
N THR A 360 5.90 -2.59 -6.61
CA THR A 360 4.52 -2.76 -6.18
C THR A 360 4.46 -2.49 -4.68
N ILE A 361 3.77 -1.43 -4.28
CA ILE A 361 3.42 -1.24 -2.87
C ILE A 361 2.15 -2.04 -2.63
N CYS A 362 2.32 -3.16 -1.94
CA CYS A 362 1.23 -4.00 -1.49
C CYS A 362 0.95 -3.69 -0.02
N ILE A 363 -0.28 -3.38 0.30
CA ILE A 363 -0.79 -3.29 1.65
C ILE A 363 -1.78 -4.44 1.79
N THR A 364 -1.47 -5.41 2.65
CA THR A 364 -2.44 -6.42 3.02
C THR A 364 -3.38 -5.81 4.05
N CYS A 365 -4.68 -5.79 3.73
CA CYS A 365 -5.72 -5.52 4.71
C CYS A 365 -6.04 -6.83 5.43
N GLU A 366 -5.75 -6.90 6.72
CA GLU A 366 -6.29 -7.91 7.64
C GLU A 366 -7.69 -7.52 8.11
#